data_4e5ad6f185b8566b45c9b17f0a08f27f
#
_entry.id   4e5ad6f185b8566b45c9b17f0a08f27f
#
_cell.length_a   1.000
_cell.length_b   1.000
_cell.length_c   1.000
_cell.angle_alpha   90.00
_cell.angle_beta   90.00
_cell.angle_gamma   90.00
#
_symmetry.space_group_name_H-M   'P 1'
#
loop_
_entity.id
_entity.type
_entity.pdbx_description
1 polymer ?
#
loop_
_entity_poly.entity_id
_entity_poly.type
_entity_poly.pdbx_seq_one_letter_code
_entity_poly.pdbx_strand_id
1 'polypeptide(L)'
;MPAKALFKDQKKQKKYYSGKKKRHTLKSQIIINKTDLKILKTNFCNGKKHDFRLLKESRPWIPKTVKMLDDTGYVGLHKIHQNSEISKKKKKLIPLTKDEKKGNHELSSRRVCVENVLCVLKRFKVISER
;
A
#
# COMPACT_ATOMS: atom_id res chain seq x y z
N MET A 1 11.31 26.83 20.15
CA MET A 1 11.69 25.74 19.23
C MET A 1 11.21 24.39 19.77
N PRO A 2 9.95 24.08 19.66
CA PRO A 2 9.41 22.85 20.29
C PRO A 2 9.72 21.55 19.52
N ALA A 3 10.13 21.62 18.26
CA ALA A 3 10.31 20.43 17.43
C ALA A 3 11.45 19.48 17.88
N LYS A 4 12.46 19.95 18.60
CA LYS A 4 13.56 19.10 19.09
C LYS A 4 13.22 18.31 20.35
N ALA A 5 12.19 18.67 21.08
CA ALA A 5 11.81 18.00 22.33
C ALA A 5 11.03 16.69 22.12
N LEU A 6 10.35 16.54 21.00
CA LEU A 6 9.51 15.37 20.68
C LEU A 6 10.29 14.09 20.33
N PHE A 7 11.61 14.17 20.09
CA PHE A 7 12.41 13.04 19.60
C PHE A 7 13.50 12.57 20.58
N LYS A 8 13.37 12.86 21.87
CA LYS A 8 14.36 12.40 22.88
C LYS A 8 14.32 10.88 23.15
N ASP A 9 13.28 10.19 22.75
CA ASP A 9 13.17 8.75 22.98
C ASP A 9 13.75 7.96 21.79
N GLN A 10 15.04 7.64 21.84
CA GLN A 10 15.75 6.87 20.80
C GLN A 10 15.12 5.53 20.48
N LYS A 11 14.46 4.87 21.45
CA LYS A 11 13.78 3.59 21.24
C LYS A 11 12.55 3.72 20.34
N LYS A 12 11.81 4.83 20.43
CA LYS A 12 10.66 5.11 19.56
C LYS A 12 11.09 5.50 18.15
N GLN A 13 12.21 6.16 17.98
CA GLN A 13 12.72 6.58 16.67
C GLN A 13 13.01 5.40 15.75
N LYS A 14 13.64 4.32 16.23
CA LYS A 14 13.93 3.11 15.44
C LYS A 14 12.68 2.46 14.85
N LYS A 15 11.53 2.59 15.51
CA LYS A 15 10.25 2.03 15.07
C LYS A 15 9.75 2.65 13.77
N TYR A 16 9.98 3.94 13.57
CA TYR A 16 9.49 4.70 12.41
C TYR A 16 10.54 4.89 11.31
N TYR A 17 11.77 4.45 11.54
CA TYR A 17 12.85 4.62 10.58
C TYR A 17 12.74 3.63 9.43
N SER A 18 12.65 4.16 8.18
CA SER A 18 12.68 3.37 6.95
C SER A 18 14.10 3.27 6.42
N GLY A 19 14.70 2.09 6.45
CA GLY A 19 16.04 1.84 5.89
C GLY A 19 16.13 2.14 4.39
N LYS A 20 15.05 1.91 3.64
CA LYS A 20 14.97 2.20 2.20
C LYS A 20 15.01 3.72 1.92
N LYS A 21 14.28 4.50 2.70
CA LYS A 21 14.19 5.97 2.54
C LYS A 21 15.20 6.73 3.39
N LYS A 22 15.94 6.05 4.27
CA LYS A 22 16.91 6.62 5.23
C LYS A 22 16.34 7.77 6.08
N ARG A 23 15.06 7.68 6.44
CA ARG A 23 14.34 8.66 7.27
C ARG A 23 13.14 8.04 7.98
N HIS A 24 12.58 8.75 8.96
CA HIS A 24 11.34 8.37 9.61
C HIS A 24 10.17 8.55 8.65
N THR A 25 9.31 7.54 8.55
CA THR A 25 8.16 7.57 7.66
C THR A 25 6.94 6.93 8.30
N LEU A 26 5.78 7.47 7.98
CA LEU A 26 4.49 6.83 8.20
C LEU A 26 4.00 6.25 6.88
N LYS A 27 3.36 5.10 6.93
CA LYS A 27 2.64 4.50 5.81
C LYS A 27 1.16 4.69 6.02
N SER A 28 0.49 5.11 4.97
CA SER A 28 -0.96 5.06 4.87
C SER A 28 -1.36 4.02 3.84
N GLN A 29 -2.38 3.24 4.16
CA GLN A 29 -3.01 2.28 3.26
C GLN A 29 -4.47 2.67 3.12
N ILE A 30 -4.95 2.74 1.91
CA ILE A 30 -6.35 3.02 1.60
C ILE A 30 -6.95 1.89 0.79
N ILE A 31 -8.20 1.60 1.06
CA ILE A 31 -9.03 0.72 0.24
C ILE A 31 -10.14 1.59 -0.34
N ILE A 32 -10.25 1.60 -1.66
CA ILE A 32 -11.25 2.39 -2.38
C ILE A 32 -12.17 1.49 -3.19
N ASN A 33 -13.40 1.92 -3.35
CA ASN A 33 -14.31 1.35 -4.34
C ASN A 33 -14.01 1.96 -5.71
N LYS A 34 -13.74 1.12 -6.71
CA LYS A 34 -13.41 1.58 -8.06
C LYS A 34 -14.56 2.31 -8.75
N THR A 35 -15.80 1.96 -8.45
CA THR A 35 -16.98 2.48 -9.16
C THR A 35 -17.27 3.94 -8.79
N ASP A 36 -17.22 4.27 -7.51
CA ASP A 36 -17.58 5.59 -6.98
C ASP A 36 -16.39 6.33 -6.36
N LEU A 37 -15.22 5.72 -6.38
CA LEU A 37 -13.95 6.24 -5.81
C LEU A 37 -14.03 6.57 -4.33
N LYS A 38 -15.03 6.04 -3.62
CA LYS A 38 -15.14 6.21 -2.17
C LYS A 38 -14.07 5.44 -1.43
N ILE A 39 -13.50 6.08 -0.44
CA ILE A 39 -12.57 5.45 0.49
C ILE A 39 -13.38 4.59 1.46
N LEU A 40 -13.18 3.28 1.41
CA LEU A 40 -13.86 2.32 2.27
C LEU A 40 -13.15 2.13 3.60
N LYS A 41 -11.82 2.17 3.58
CA LYS A 41 -10.99 2.00 4.77
C LYS A 41 -9.64 2.69 4.62
N THR A 42 -9.18 3.25 5.73
CA THR A 42 -7.83 3.81 5.86
C THR A 42 -7.11 3.14 7.02
N ASN A 43 -5.83 2.85 6.85
CA ASN A 43 -4.96 2.31 7.89
C ASN A 43 -3.64 3.04 7.88
N PHE A 44 -3.05 3.17 9.06
CA PHE A 44 -1.76 3.83 9.24
C PHE A 44 -0.81 2.94 10.02
N CYS A 45 0.46 2.97 9.65
CA CYS A 45 1.51 2.29 10.41
C CYS A 45 2.85 2.99 10.25
N ASN A 46 3.85 2.52 11.00
CA ASN A 46 5.22 2.95 10.79
C ASN A 46 5.74 2.51 9.42
N GLY A 47 6.65 3.28 8.83
CA GLY A 47 7.18 3.05 7.49
C GLY A 47 7.96 1.74 7.31
N LYS A 48 8.35 1.09 8.41
CA LYS A 48 9.08 -0.19 8.40
C LYS A 48 8.17 -1.38 8.18
N LYS A 49 6.88 -1.27 8.51
CA LYS A 49 5.93 -2.39 8.38
C LYS A 49 5.64 -2.71 6.91
N HIS A 50 5.58 -3.99 6.58
CA HIS A 50 5.23 -4.45 5.23
C HIS A 50 3.74 -4.21 4.92
N ASP A 51 3.43 -3.80 3.69
CA ASP A 51 2.07 -3.41 3.28
C ASP A 51 1.04 -4.54 3.45
N PHE A 52 1.41 -5.76 3.04
CA PHE A 52 0.56 -6.94 3.21
C PHE A 52 0.28 -7.26 4.68
N ARG A 53 1.28 -7.07 5.57
CA ARG A 53 1.09 -7.26 7.01
C ARG A 53 0.09 -6.26 7.57
N LEU A 54 0.15 -5.01 7.13
CA LEU A 54 -0.80 -3.98 7.52
C LEU A 54 -2.23 -4.35 7.10
N LEU A 55 -2.41 -4.81 5.86
CA LEU A 55 -3.70 -5.28 5.37
C LEU A 55 -4.24 -6.45 6.21
N LYS A 56 -3.39 -7.44 6.50
CA LYS A 56 -3.74 -8.61 7.30
C LYS A 56 -4.18 -8.24 8.72
N GLU A 57 -3.46 -7.32 9.36
CA GLU A 57 -3.79 -6.83 10.70
C GLU A 57 -5.07 -5.99 10.73
N SER A 58 -5.31 -5.21 9.68
CA SER A 58 -6.48 -4.34 9.58
C SER A 58 -7.80 -5.10 9.37
N ARG A 59 -7.73 -6.35 8.90
CA ARG A 59 -8.87 -7.24 8.65
C ARG A 59 -10.07 -6.52 8.00
N PRO A 60 -9.90 -5.97 6.78
CA PRO A 60 -11.02 -5.31 6.12
C PRO A 60 -12.10 -6.36 5.81
N TRP A 61 -13.35 -6.03 6.17
CA TRP A 61 -14.46 -6.85 5.75
C TRP A 61 -14.79 -6.54 4.28
N ILE A 62 -14.54 -7.48 3.40
CA ILE A 62 -14.83 -7.37 1.96
C ILE A 62 -15.60 -8.61 1.55
N PRO A 63 -16.79 -8.46 0.95
CA PRO A 63 -17.56 -9.61 0.47
C PRO A 63 -16.76 -10.45 -0.53
N LYS A 64 -16.87 -11.77 -0.45
CA LYS A 64 -16.13 -12.70 -1.33
C LYS A 64 -16.46 -12.51 -2.82
N THR A 65 -17.61 -11.96 -3.13
CA THR A 65 -18.06 -11.63 -4.50
C THR A 65 -17.29 -10.44 -5.10
N VAL A 66 -16.74 -9.57 -4.25
CA VAL A 66 -16.02 -8.37 -4.70
C VAL A 66 -14.59 -8.74 -5.06
N LYS A 67 -14.14 -8.30 -6.23
CA LYS A 67 -12.77 -8.51 -6.70
C LYS A 67 -11.83 -7.45 -6.14
N MET A 68 -10.76 -7.89 -5.48
CA MET A 68 -9.67 -7.01 -5.04
C MET A 68 -8.58 -6.94 -6.09
N LEU A 69 -8.10 -5.73 -6.37
CA LEU A 69 -6.98 -5.47 -7.26
C LEU A 69 -5.83 -4.88 -6.45
N ASP A 70 -4.68 -5.53 -6.50
CA ASP A 70 -3.52 -5.12 -5.71
C ASP A 70 -2.19 -5.18 -6.47
N ASP A 71 -1.18 -4.63 -5.86
CA ASP A 71 0.19 -4.55 -6.34
C ASP A 71 1.01 -5.79 -5.95
N THR A 72 2.18 -5.91 -6.53
CA THR A 72 3.18 -6.96 -6.22
C THR A 72 3.59 -7.03 -4.75
N GLY A 73 3.36 -5.97 -3.97
CA GLY A 73 3.60 -5.93 -2.53
C GLY A 73 2.65 -6.81 -1.70
N TYR A 74 1.55 -7.27 -2.28
CA TYR A 74 0.49 -8.03 -1.60
C TYR A 74 0.51 -9.52 -1.95
N VAL A 75 1.69 -10.07 -2.18
CA VAL A 75 1.85 -11.51 -2.43
C VAL A 75 1.23 -12.33 -1.29
N GLY A 76 0.32 -13.23 -1.63
CA GLY A 76 -0.42 -14.05 -0.66
C GLY A 76 -1.83 -13.52 -0.33
N LEU A 77 -2.26 -12.41 -0.93
CA LEU A 77 -3.62 -11.87 -0.73
C LEU A 77 -4.72 -12.91 -1.02
N HIS A 78 -4.53 -13.76 -2.03
CA HIS A 78 -5.47 -14.84 -2.38
C HIS A 78 -5.74 -15.83 -1.22
N LYS A 79 -4.84 -15.93 -0.24
CA LYS A 79 -5.06 -16.74 0.97
C LYS A 79 -6.08 -16.11 1.94
N ILE A 80 -6.24 -14.80 1.87
CA ILE A 80 -7.17 -14.03 2.71
C ILE A 80 -8.46 -13.75 1.94
N HIS A 81 -8.32 -13.39 0.67
CA HIS A 81 -9.42 -13.06 -0.21
C HIS A 81 -9.25 -13.77 -1.55
N GLN A 82 -10.01 -14.83 -1.78
CA GLN A 82 -9.84 -15.69 -2.97
C GLN A 82 -10.05 -14.93 -4.27
N ASN A 83 -11.02 -14.01 -4.31
CA ASN A 83 -11.32 -13.18 -5.47
C ASN A 83 -10.39 -11.97 -5.54
N SER A 84 -9.09 -12.23 -5.71
CA SER A 84 -8.06 -11.20 -5.78
C SER A 84 -7.19 -11.35 -7.03
N GLU A 85 -6.74 -10.23 -7.57
CA GLU A 85 -5.84 -10.15 -8.71
C GLU A 85 -4.63 -9.27 -8.34
N ILE A 86 -3.44 -9.84 -8.48
CA ILE A 86 -2.17 -9.21 -8.11
C ILE A 86 -1.23 -9.23 -9.29
N SER A 87 -0.49 -8.14 -9.51
CA SER A 87 0.55 -8.08 -10.54
C SER A 87 1.64 -9.11 -10.28
N LYS A 88 2.04 -9.82 -11.34
CA LYS A 88 3.11 -10.82 -11.25
C LYS A 88 4.46 -10.15 -11.10
N LYS A 89 5.22 -10.60 -10.10
CA LYS A 89 6.57 -10.10 -9.82
C LYS A 89 7.61 -10.83 -10.68
N LYS A 90 8.52 -10.07 -11.28
CA LYS A 90 9.71 -10.64 -11.95
C LYS A 90 10.56 -11.42 -10.93
N LYS A 91 10.88 -12.67 -11.22
CA LYS A 91 11.85 -13.46 -10.45
C LYS A 91 13.27 -13.16 -10.95
N LYS A 92 14.27 -13.33 -10.05
CA LYS A 92 15.67 -12.94 -10.33
C LYS A 92 16.25 -13.58 -11.59
N LEU A 93 15.88 -14.83 -11.88
CA LEU A 93 16.40 -15.63 -13.01
C LEU A 93 15.39 -15.86 -14.14
N ILE A 94 14.13 -15.50 -13.95
CA ILE A 94 13.06 -15.78 -14.91
C ILE A 94 12.38 -14.45 -15.26
N PRO A 95 12.58 -13.94 -16.49
CA PRO A 95 11.87 -12.75 -16.94
C PRO A 95 10.38 -13.04 -17.12
N LEU A 96 9.55 -12.01 -17.00
CA LEU A 96 8.13 -12.11 -17.30
C LEU A 96 7.90 -12.38 -18.78
N THR A 97 6.97 -13.26 -19.09
CA THR A 97 6.52 -13.51 -20.48
C THR A 97 5.80 -12.28 -21.04
N LYS A 98 5.62 -12.25 -22.37
CA LYS A 98 4.87 -11.15 -23.02
C LYS A 98 3.44 -11.04 -22.49
N ASP A 99 2.77 -12.17 -22.28
CA ASP A 99 1.40 -12.21 -21.78
C ASP A 99 1.32 -11.75 -20.31
N GLU A 100 2.29 -12.13 -19.48
CA GLU A 100 2.37 -11.66 -18.10
C GLU A 100 2.63 -10.16 -18.01
N LYS A 101 3.43 -9.60 -18.89
CA LYS A 101 3.65 -8.14 -18.99
C LYS A 101 2.36 -7.44 -19.41
N LYS A 102 1.63 -7.98 -20.38
CA LYS A 102 0.34 -7.45 -20.85
C LYS A 102 -0.68 -7.47 -19.71
N GLY A 103 -0.82 -8.60 -19.01
CA GLY A 103 -1.71 -8.72 -17.84
C GLY A 103 -1.36 -7.73 -16.73
N ASN A 104 -0.08 -7.55 -16.43
CA ASN A 104 0.38 -6.55 -15.45
C ASN A 104 0.04 -5.12 -15.89
N HIS A 105 0.16 -4.82 -17.17
CA HIS A 105 -0.19 -3.50 -17.72
C HIS A 105 -1.70 -3.23 -17.62
N GLU A 106 -2.54 -4.19 -17.96
CA GLU A 106 -3.99 -4.08 -17.82
C GLU A 106 -4.42 -3.88 -16.36
N LEU A 107 -3.82 -4.65 -15.45
CA LEU A 107 -4.06 -4.49 -14.02
C LEU A 107 -3.64 -3.12 -13.52
N SER A 108 -2.47 -2.65 -13.95
CA SER A 108 -1.95 -1.32 -13.63
C SER A 108 -2.90 -0.22 -14.12
N SER A 109 -3.39 -0.32 -15.35
CA SER A 109 -4.37 0.63 -15.91
C SER A 109 -5.66 0.67 -15.10
N ARG A 110 -6.14 -0.48 -14.65
CA ARG A 110 -7.33 -0.55 -13.78
C ARG A 110 -7.09 0.05 -12.39
N ARG A 111 -5.84 0.15 -11.93
CA ARG A 111 -5.45 0.71 -10.63
C ARG A 111 -5.15 2.22 -10.66
N VAL A 112 -5.07 2.84 -11.82
CA VAL A 112 -4.79 4.29 -11.96
C VAL A 112 -5.74 5.15 -11.12
N CYS A 113 -6.99 4.74 -10.97
CA CYS A 113 -7.96 5.45 -10.13
C CYS A 113 -7.51 5.54 -8.65
N VAL A 114 -6.85 4.52 -8.11
CA VAL A 114 -6.30 4.53 -6.74
C VAL A 114 -5.19 5.56 -6.62
N GLU A 115 -4.31 5.61 -7.61
CA GLU A 115 -3.20 6.57 -7.64
C GLU A 115 -3.71 8.01 -7.73
N ASN A 116 -4.77 8.24 -8.51
CA ASN A 116 -5.43 9.55 -8.59
C ASN A 116 -6.01 9.97 -7.24
N VAL A 117 -6.70 9.09 -6.54
CA VAL A 117 -7.21 9.36 -5.18
C VAL A 117 -6.06 9.65 -4.22
N LEU A 118 -4.99 8.86 -4.27
CA LEU A 118 -3.79 9.09 -3.45
C LEU A 118 -3.13 10.44 -3.76
N CYS A 119 -3.08 10.85 -5.04
CA CYS A 119 -2.56 12.16 -5.43
C CYS A 119 -3.38 13.31 -4.85
N VAL A 120 -4.71 13.18 -4.87
CA VAL A 120 -5.60 14.17 -4.24
C VAL A 120 -5.37 14.24 -2.73
N LEU A 121 -5.30 13.09 -2.06
CA LEU A 121 -5.05 13.03 -0.62
C LEU A 121 -3.69 13.62 -0.22
N LYS A 122 -2.66 13.41 -1.03
CA LYS A 122 -1.31 13.96 -0.77
C LYS A 122 -1.22 15.48 -0.94
N ARG A 123 -2.20 16.14 -1.54
CA ARG A 123 -2.30 17.62 -1.56
C ARG A 123 -2.55 18.18 -0.17
N PHE A 124 -3.17 17.42 0.72
CA PHE A 124 -3.27 17.77 2.12
C PHE A 124 -1.92 17.52 2.79
N LYS A 125 -1.22 18.56 3.16
CA LYS A 125 0.15 18.50 3.75
C LYS A 125 0.24 17.57 4.95
N VAL A 126 -0.81 17.47 5.75
CA VAL A 126 -0.90 16.57 6.91
C VAL A 126 -0.59 15.11 6.56
N ILE A 127 -0.89 14.67 5.33
CA ILE A 127 -0.65 13.29 4.88
C ILE A 127 0.69 13.18 4.14
N SER A 128 1.18 14.24 3.53
CA SER A 128 2.37 14.24 2.69
C SER A 128 3.61 14.82 3.37
N GLU A 129 3.46 15.53 4.46
CA GLU A 129 4.60 16.17 5.17
C GLU A 129 5.53 15.15 5.82
N ARG A 130 6.81 15.51 5.76
CA ARG A 130 7.98 14.73 6.15
C ARG A 130 8.46 15.10 7.55
#